data_5614a2c5159a661f93105ed0aff6013a
#
_entry.id   5614a2c5159a661f93105ed0aff6013a
#
_cell.length_a   1.000
_cell.length_b   1.000
_cell.length_c   1.000
_cell.angle_alpha   90.00
_cell.angle_beta   90.00
_cell.angle_gamma   90.00
#
_symmetry.space_group_name_H-M   'P 1'
#
loop_
_entity.id
_entity.type
_entity.pdbx_description
1 polymer ?
#
loop_
_entity_poly.entity_id
_entity_poly.type
_entity_poly.pdbx_seq_one_letter_code
_entity_poly.pdbx_strand_id
1 'polypeptide(L)'
;MLIPTVIESTSKGERAFDIYSRLLVNRIVFLGTAIDDHVANLVVAQLLHLESENADADISLYINSPGGDMTGLFAIHDTMRFINPDVSTFCVGQAASAAAVLLAAGAPGKRYALPNSRVLIHQPHGGAQGQSTDMELAVAEMVEMRRRMVQILVDATGQSAERVIADIDRDYIVRGDQAVEYGLIDHIIDRRQLADLARPLARELAV
;
A
#
# COMPACT_ATOMS: atom_id res chain seq x y z
N MET A 1 17.35 15.03 -1.12
CA MET A 1 17.78 13.79 -0.43
C MET A 1 18.68 13.00 -1.37
N LEU A 2 19.82 12.50 -0.89
CA LEU A 2 20.72 11.70 -1.72
C LEU A 2 20.26 10.24 -1.68
N ILE A 3 19.93 9.66 -2.84
CA ILE A 3 19.54 8.26 -2.94
C ILE A 3 20.82 7.42 -3.03
N PRO A 4 21.05 6.45 -2.12
CA PRO A 4 22.25 5.62 -2.14
C PRO A 4 22.32 4.76 -3.40
N THR A 5 23.54 4.56 -3.89
CA THR A 5 23.84 3.64 -5.01
C THR A 5 24.44 2.35 -4.45
N VAL A 6 23.94 1.22 -4.93
CA VAL A 6 24.45 -0.13 -4.65
C VAL A 6 25.21 -0.62 -5.87
N ILE A 7 26.44 -1.14 -5.67
CA ILE A 7 27.25 -1.72 -6.74
C ILE A 7 27.22 -3.25 -6.56
N GLU A 8 26.78 -3.95 -7.59
CA GLU A 8 26.84 -5.42 -7.66
C GLU A 8 27.93 -5.85 -8.62
N SER A 9 28.84 -6.69 -8.13
CA SER A 9 29.87 -7.30 -8.94
C SER A 9 29.40 -8.67 -9.43
N THR A 10 29.30 -8.83 -10.74
CA THR A 10 28.93 -10.09 -11.39
C THR A 10 30.05 -10.59 -12.28
N SER A 11 29.97 -11.84 -12.74
CA SER A 11 30.93 -12.40 -13.72
C SER A 11 30.98 -11.62 -15.05
N LYS A 12 29.99 -10.74 -15.31
CA LYS A 12 29.90 -9.89 -16.52
C LYS A 12 30.33 -8.44 -16.27
N GLY A 13 30.83 -8.11 -15.06
CA GLY A 13 31.25 -6.79 -14.66
C GLY A 13 30.40 -6.21 -13.51
N GLU A 14 30.68 -4.96 -13.17
CA GLU A 14 29.98 -4.22 -12.13
C GLU A 14 28.75 -3.50 -12.70
N ARG A 15 27.65 -3.55 -11.94
CA ARG A 15 26.42 -2.79 -12.22
C ARG A 15 26.07 -1.91 -11.03
N ALA A 16 25.77 -0.65 -11.30
CA ALA A 16 25.31 0.31 -10.29
C ALA A 16 23.79 0.47 -10.38
N PHE A 17 23.11 0.37 -9.23
CA PHE A 17 21.69 0.61 -9.09
C PHE A 17 21.47 1.63 -7.97
N ASP A 18 20.49 2.51 -8.08
CA ASP A 18 19.97 3.14 -6.89
C ASP A 18 19.23 2.11 -6.01
N ILE A 19 19.05 2.43 -4.72
CA ILE A 19 18.51 1.47 -3.75
C ILE A 19 17.07 1.02 -4.12
N TYR A 20 16.24 1.91 -4.67
CA TYR A 20 14.87 1.56 -5.04
C TYR A 20 14.82 0.66 -6.28
N SER A 21 15.64 0.96 -7.29
CA SER A 21 15.82 0.08 -8.45
C SER A 21 16.34 -1.30 -8.04
N ARG A 22 17.22 -1.36 -7.04
CA ARG A 22 17.71 -2.64 -6.53
C ARG A 22 16.65 -3.43 -5.79
N LEU A 23 15.80 -2.77 -5.00
CA LEU A 23 14.64 -3.39 -4.34
C LEU A 23 13.63 -3.89 -5.37
N LEU A 24 13.38 -3.14 -6.43
CA LEU A 24 12.45 -3.50 -7.51
C LEU A 24 12.84 -4.81 -8.20
N VAL A 25 14.14 -5.06 -8.41
CA VAL A 25 14.64 -6.36 -8.92
C VAL A 25 14.20 -7.53 -8.04
N ASN A 26 14.05 -7.30 -6.74
CA ASN A 26 13.53 -8.29 -5.79
C ASN A 26 11.99 -8.21 -5.61
N ARG A 27 11.29 -7.60 -6.56
CA ARG A 27 9.83 -7.43 -6.55
C ARG A 27 9.31 -6.64 -5.35
N ILE A 28 10.13 -5.72 -4.82
CA ILE A 28 9.79 -4.86 -3.70
C ILE A 28 9.51 -3.45 -4.23
N VAL A 29 8.28 -2.97 -4.01
CA VAL A 29 7.86 -1.60 -4.25
C VAL A 29 7.78 -0.87 -2.91
N PHE A 30 8.31 0.35 -2.81
CA PHE A 30 8.36 1.10 -1.57
C PHE A 30 7.56 2.41 -1.67
N LEU A 31 6.45 2.48 -0.95
CA LEU A 31 5.61 3.67 -0.81
C LEU A 31 5.98 4.39 0.50
N GLY A 32 6.96 5.29 0.44
CA GLY A 32 7.57 5.95 1.61
C GLY A 32 7.24 7.43 1.77
N THR A 33 6.28 7.96 1.00
CA THR A 33 5.91 9.40 1.00
C THR A 33 4.40 9.57 0.93
N ALA A 34 3.93 10.83 0.93
CA ALA A 34 2.55 11.14 0.59
C ALA A 34 2.23 10.70 -0.84
N ILE A 35 1.00 10.30 -1.07
CA ILE A 35 0.49 9.89 -2.38
C ILE A 35 0.03 11.15 -3.12
N ASP A 36 0.73 11.50 -4.17
CA ASP A 36 0.34 12.46 -5.19
C ASP A 36 0.25 11.76 -6.55
N ASP A 37 -0.10 12.46 -7.61
CA ASP A 37 -0.21 11.93 -8.96
C ASP A 37 1.10 11.28 -9.43
N HIS A 38 2.25 11.89 -9.10
CA HIS A 38 3.55 11.38 -9.51
C HIS A 38 3.88 10.06 -8.82
N VAL A 39 3.70 10.00 -7.51
CA VAL A 39 3.93 8.79 -6.70
C VAL A 39 2.96 7.68 -7.12
N ALA A 40 1.68 8.00 -7.33
CA ALA A 40 0.69 7.03 -7.79
C ALA A 40 1.07 6.42 -9.14
N ASN A 41 1.39 7.25 -10.13
CA ASN A 41 1.81 6.80 -11.45
C ASN A 41 3.10 5.96 -11.40
N LEU A 42 4.04 6.31 -10.52
CA LEU A 42 5.28 5.54 -10.35
C LEU A 42 5.01 4.16 -9.75
N VAL A 43 4.15 4.05 -8.73
CA VAL A 43 3.77 2.76 -8.14
C VAL A 43 3.03 1.91 -9.17
N VAL A 44 2.05 2.47 -9.89
CA VAL A 44 1.33 1.79 -10.97
C VAL A 44 2.30 1.24 -12.03
N ALA A 45 3.26 2.06 -12.50
CA ALA A 45 4.24 1.62 -13.49
C ALA A 45 5.12 0.48 -12.98
N GLN A 46 5.52 0.50 -11.70
CA GLN A 46 6.30 -0.57 -11.08
C GLN A 46 5.49 -1.88 -10.99
N LEU A 47 4.21 -1.81 -10.59
CA LEU A 47 3.33 -2.98 -10.52
C LEU A 47 3.17 -3.64 -11.90
N LEU A 48 2.86 -2.84 -12.94
CA LEU A 48 2.72 -3.33 -14.31
C LEU A 48 4.04 -3.91 -14.87
N HIS A 49 5.18 -3.29 -14.56
CA HIS A 49 6.49 -3.81 -14.94
C HIS A 49 6.75 -5.18 -14.30
N LEU A 50 6.51 -5.31 -13.00
CA LEU A 50 6.73 -6.57 -12.28
C LEU A 50 5.79 -7.69 -12.76
N GLU A 51 4.55 -7.38 -13.10
CA GLU A 51 3.66 -8.34 -13.75
C GLU A 51 4.23 -8.81 -15.09
N SER A 52 4.72 -7.88 -15.93
CA SER A 52 5.28 -8.22 -17.25
C SER A 52 6.53 -9.09 -17.16
N GLU A 53 7.30 -9.00 -16.07
CA GLU A 53 8.48 -9.85 -15.84
C GLU A 53 8.10 -11.26 -15.38
N ASN A 54 7.17 -11.38 -14.45
CA ASN A 54 6.68 -12.66 -13.94
C ASN A 54 5.29 -12.48 -13.32
N ALA A 55 4.28 -12.98 -14.00
CA ALA A 55 2.88 -12.87 -13.59
C ALA A 55 2.49 -13.82 -12.43
N ASP A 56 3.33 -14.81 -12.10
CA ASP A 56 3.01 -15.82 -11.08
C ASP A 56 3.69 -15.54 -9.73
N ALA A 57 4.63 -14.59 -9.68
CA ALA A 57 5.38 -14.28 -8.47
C ALA A 57 4.77 -13.09 -7.73
N ASP A 58 4.61 -13.20 -6.41
CA ASP A 58 4.09 -12.13 -5.55
C ASP A 58 4.90 -10.84 -5.67
N ILE A 59 4.23 -9.71 -5.44
CA ILE A 59 4.84 -8.39 -5.30
C ILE A 59 4.72 -7.94 -3.84
N SER A 60 5.79 -7.39 -3.29
CA SER A 60 5.82 -6.86 -1.93
C SER A 60 5.72 -5.34 -1.93
N LEU A 61 4.61 -4.78 -1.44
CA LEU A 61 4.41 -3.34 -1.29
C LEU A 61 4.68 -2.91 0.15
N TYR A 62 5.81 -2.26 0.39
CA TYR A 62 6.19 -1.70 1.69
C TYR A 62 5.65 -0.28 1.83
N ILE A 63 4.95 -0.01 2.93
CA ILE A 63 4.19 1.22 3.15
C ILE A 63 4.70 1.93 4.41
N ASN A 64 5.19 3.17 4.23
CA ASN A 64 5.43 4.14 5.30
C ASN A 64 4.93 5.51 4.83
N SER A 65 3.62 5.69 4.80
CA SER A 65 2.99 6.82 4.13
C SER A 65 1.88 7.45 4.98
N PRO A 66 1.77 8.78 4.98
CA PRO A 66 0.65 9.49 5.61
C PRO A 66 -0.65 9.41 4.79
N GLY A 67 -0.64 8.77 3.62
CA GLY A 67 -1.74 8.81 2.67
C GLY A 67 -1.60 9.95 1.67
N GLY A 68 -2.70 10.45 1.14
CA GLY A 68 -2.69 11.54 0.16
C GLY A 68 -3.91 11.53 -0.75
N ASP A 69 -3.69 11.77 -2.05
CA ASP A 69 -4.73 11.93 -3.05
C ASP A 69 -5.60 10.68 -3.24
N MET A 70 -6.92 10.90 -3.33
CA MET A 70 -7.89 9.81 -3.48
C MET A 70 -7.89 9.20 -4.88
N THR A 71 -7.62 9.99 -5.91
CA THR A 71 -7.52 9.49 -7.29
C THR A 71 -6.29 8.60 -7.42
N GLY A 72 -5.17 9.04 -6.80
CA GLY A 72 -3.95 8.24 -6.68
C GLY A 72 -4.16 6.93 -5.92
N LEU A 73 -4.93 6.96 -4.82
CA LEU A 73 -5.34 5.75 -4.11
C LEU A 73 -6.05 4.77 -5.05
N PHE A 74 -7.09 5.22 -5.76
CA PHE A 74 -7.87 4.34 -6.63
C PHE A 74 -7.05 3.80 -7.80
N ALA A 75 -6.15 4.61 -8.38
CA ALA A 75 -5.26 4.16 -9.44
C ALA A 75 -4.35 3.00 -8.97
N ILE A 76 -3.75 3.12 -7.79
CA ILE A 76 -2.91 2.06 -7.23
C ILE A 76 -3.76 0.84 -6.85
N HIS A 77 -4.88 1.04 -6.13
CA HIS A 77 -5.78 -0.02 -5.71
C HIS A 77 -6.28 -0.86 -6.89
N ASP A 78 -6.80 -0.20 -7.92
CA ASP A 78 -7.35 -0.87 -9.10
C ASP A 78 -6.25 -1.61 -9.87
N THR A 79 -5.03 -1.06 -9.93
CA THR A 79 -3.88 -1.76 -10.51
C THR A 79 -3.52 -3.01 -9.69
N MET A 80 -3.48 -2.93 -8.35
CA MET A 80 -3.25 -4.10 -7.50
C MET A 80 -4.28 -5.22 -7.73
N ARG A 81 -5.52 -4.84 -8.07
CA ARG A 81 -6.61 -5.80 -8.38
C ARG A 81 -6.60 -6.28 -9.82
N PHE A 82 -6.03 -5.52 -10.73
CA PHE A 82 -5.99 -5.80 -12.16
C PHE A 82 -4.90 -6.80 -12.55
N ILE A 83 -3.73 -6.70 -11.91
CA ILE A 83 -2.58 -7.56 -12.19
C ILE A 83 -2.79 -8.98 -11.63
N ASN A 84 -2.14 -9.98 -12.26
CA ASN A 84 -2.20 -11.38 -11.81
C ASN A 84 -1.46 -11.64 -10.49
N PRO A 85 -0.24 -11.10 -10.26
CA PRO A 85 0.49 -11.33 -9.02
C PRO A 85 -0.30 -10.89 -7.79
N ASP A 86 -0.27 -11.70 -6.74
CA ASP A 86 -0.72 -11.24 -5.43
C ASP A 86 0.18 -10.10 -4.94
N VAL A 87 -0.44 -9.03 -4.43
CA VAL A 87 0.28 -7.93 -3.78
C VAL A 87 0.23 -8.11 -2.27
N SER A 88 1.36 -8.53 -1.71
CA SER A 88 1.58 -8.57 -0.26
C SER A 88 1.87 -7.17 0.25
N THR A 89 1.21 -6.73 1.32
CA THR A 89 1.37 -5.37 1.87
C THR A 89 2.03 -5.38 3.25
N PHE A 90 2.96 -4.44 3.48
CA PHE A 90 3.76 -4.37 4.70
C PHE A 90 3.76 -2.94 5.27
N CYS A 91 3.15 -2.75 6.44
CA CYS A 91 3.24 -1.47 7.14
C CYS A 91 4.54 -1.37 7.94
N VAL A 92 5.42 -0.42 7.57
CA VAL A 92 6.68 -0.12 8.25
C VAL A 92 6.65 1.32 8.78
N GLY A 93 6.27 1.49 10.05
CA GLY A 93 6.09 2.81 10.67
C GLY A 93 4.64 3.26 10.64
N GLN A 94 4.12 3.71 9.50
CA GLN A 94 2.71 4.10 9.40
C GLN A 94 2.09 3.79 8.04
N ALA A 95 0.80 3.47 8.10
CA ALA A 95 -0.11 3.52 6.96
C ALA A 95 -1.33 4.36 7.38
N ALA A 96 -1.46 5.57 6.83
CA ALA A 96 -2.55 6.47 7.22
C ALA A 96 -3.39 6.88 6.01
N SER A 97 -4.71 7.09 6.23
CA SER A 97 -5.64 7.57 5.19
C SER A 97 -5.62 6.66 3.94
N ALA A 98 -5.40 7.21 2.75
CA ALA A 98 -5.28 6.46 1.50
C ALA A 98 -4.28 5.28 1.59
N ALA A 99 -3.16 5.44 2.31
CA ALA A 99 -2.17 4.38 2.49
C ALA A 99 -2.68 3.23 3.38
N ALA A 100 -3.57 3.50 4.34
CA ALA A 100 -4.21 2.47 5.15
C ALA A 100 -5.19 1.63 4.32
N VAL A 101 -5.88 2.26 3.37
CA VAL A 101 -6.75 1.55 2.42
C VAL A 101 -5.94 0.62 1.52
N LEU A 102 -4.79 1.09 0.99
CA LEU A 102 -3.88 0.25 0.21
C LEU A 102 -3.31 -0.91 1.02
N LEU A 103 -2.95 -0.68 2.30
CA LEU A 103 -2.51 -1.75 3.20
C LEU A 103 -3.58 -2.83 3.34
N ALA A 104 -4.81 -2.42 3.62
CA ALA A 104 -5.94 -3.33 3.80
C ALA A 104 -6.32 -4.06 2.50
N ALA A 105 -6.08 -3.46 1.34
CA ALA A 105 -6.38 -4.01 0.02
C ALA A 105 -5.35 -5.04 -0.48
N GLY A 106 -4.30 -5.34 0.27
CA GLY A 106 -3.37 -6.44 -0.01
C GLY A 106 -4.07 -7.79 -0.12
N ALA A 107 -3.40 -8.76 -0.72
CA ALA A 107 -3.93 -10.11 -0.89
C ALA A 107 -4.28 -10.72 0.49
N PRO A 108 -5.44 -11.40 0.62
CA PRO A 108 -5.86 -12.00 1.88
C PRO A 108 -4.81 -12.97 2.44
N GLY A 109 -4.50 -12.85 3.73
CA GLY A 109 -3.45 -13.62 4.41
C GLY A 109 -2.03 -13.08 4.18
N LYS A 110 -1.87 -12.03 3.36
CA LYS A 110 -0.57 -11.45 2.99
C LYS A 110 -0.46 -9.95 3.36
N ARG A 111 -1.20 -9.52 4.39
CA ARG A 111 -1.18 -8.13 4.88
C ARG A 111 -0.49 -8.09 6.24
N TYR A 112 0.60 -7.34 6.32
CA TYR A 112 1.53 -7.40 7.45
C TYR A 112 1.78 -6.02 8.06
N ALA A 113 2.11 -5.99 9.36
CA ALA A 113 2.64 -4.79 10.01
C ALA A 113 3.79 -5.13 10.95
N LEU A 114 4.75 -4.23 11.11
CA LEU A 114 5.78 -4.32 12.14
C LEU A 114 5.19 -3.94 13.51
N PRO A 115 5.74 -4.45 14.63
CA PRO A 115 5.14 -4.30 15.97
C PRO A 115 4.87 -2.86 16.41
N ASN A 116 5.69 -1.90 15.98
CA ASN A 116 5.54 -0.48 16.35
C ASN A 116 4.81 0.35 15.28
N SER A 117 4.26 -0.29 14.25
CA SER A 117 3.52 0.40 13.20
C SER A 117 2.15 0.86 13.69
N ARG A 118 1.65 1.93 13.08
CA ARG A 118 0.28 2.39 13.28
C ARG A 118 -0.48 2.40 11.96
N VAL A 119 -1.76 2.07 12.05
CA VAL A 119 -2.70 2.21 10.93
C VAL A 119 -3.76 3.24 11.32
N LEU A 120 -4.01 4.22 10.45
CA LEU A 120 -5.00 5.27 10.68
C LEU A 120 -5.97 5.29 9.50
N ILE A 121 -7.26 5.15 9.80
CA ILE A 121 -8.33 5.34 8.84
C ILE A 121 -9.17 6.55 9.22
N HIS A 122 -9.59 7.33 8.24
CA HIS A 122 -10.50 8.46 8.36
C HIS A 122 -11.18 8.76 7.02
N GLN A 123 -12.27 9.52 7.05
CA GLN A 123 -12.94 9.94 5.83
C GLN A 123 -12.08 10.91 5.00
N PRO A 124 -12.28 10.98 3.66
CA PRO A 124 -11.61 11.98 2.84
C PRO A 124 -11.87 13.38 3.35
N HIS A 125 -10.83 14.20 3.35
CA HIS A 125 -10.95 15.62 3.66
C HIS A 125 -10.44 16.46 2.48
N GLY A 126 -11.04 17.61 2.28
CA GLY A 126 -10.71 18.50 1.19
C GLY A 126 -11.56 19.75 1.23
N GLY A 127 -11.46 20.56 0.21
CA GLY A 127 -12.24 21.77 0.04
C GLY A 127 -12.44 22.09 -1.43
N ALA A 128 -13.45 22.89 -1.72
CA ALA A 128 -13.73 23.41 -3.04
C ALA A 128 -13.89 24.94 -2.98
N GLN A 129 -13.49 25.62 -4.05
CA GLN A 129 -13.64 27.07 -4.22
C GLN A 129 -14.16 27.32 -5.64
N GLY A 130 -15.00 28.33 -5.77
CA GLY A 130 -15.57 28.69 -7.07
C GLY A 130 -17.03 29.10 -6.97
N GLN A 131 -17.75 28.96 -8.07
CA GLN A 131 -19.19 29.21 -8.10
C GLN A 131 -19.94 28.13 -7.33
N SER A 132 -21.16 28.44 -6.85
CA SER A 132 -21.95 27.50 -6.05
C SER A 132 -22.16 26.14 -6.73
N THR A 133 -22.46 26.14 -8.01
CA THR A 133 -22.65 24.92 -8.81
C THR A 133 -21.36 24.06 -8.86
N ASP A 134 -20.20 24.69 -9.05
CA ASP A 134 -18.91 23.97 -9.06
C ASP A 134 -18.59 23.37 -7.68
N MET A 135 -18.93 24.10 -6.61
CA MET A 135 -18.77 23.61 -5.24
C MET A 135 -19.71 22.42 -4.96
N GLU A 136 -20.97 22.46 -5.43
CA GLU A 136 -21.91 21.34 -5.30
C GLU A 136 -21.39 20.08 -6.02
N LEU A 137 -20.87 20.23 -7.24
CA LEU A 137 -20.26 19.12 -7.99
C LEU A 137 -19.04 18.54 -7.27
N ALA A 138 -18.17 19.39 -6.74
CA ALA A 138 -16.99 18.93 -6.01
C ALA A 138 -17.36 18.18 -4.71
N VAL A 139 -18.39 18.64 -4.00
CA VAL A 139 -18.90 17.95 -2.81
C VAL A 139 -19.52 16.60 -3.19
N ALA A 140 -20.30 16.54 -4.28
CA ALA A 140 -20.87 15.29 -4.76
C ALA A 140 -19.79 14.26 -5.11
N GLU A 141 -18.72 14.68 -5.77
CA GLU A 141 -17.57 13.80 -6.08
C GLU A 141 -16.86 13.32 -4.81
N MET A 142 -16.65 14.19 -3.84
CA MET A 142 -16.06 13.80 -2.54
C MET A 142 -16.91 12.77 -1.80
N VAL A 143 -18.24 12.90 -1.83
CA VAL A 143 -19.15 11.91 -1.25
C VAL A 143 -19.03 10.56 -1.97
N GLU A 144 -18.94 10.57 -3.29
CA GLU A 144 -18.76 9.35 -4.08
C GLU A 144 -17.40 8.67 -3.79
N MET A 145 -16.31 9.43 -3.72
CA MET A 145 -15.00 8.92 -3.32
C MET A 145 -15.03 8.27 -1.93
N ARG A 146 -15.70 8.93 -0.96
CA ARG A 146 -15.91 8.36 0.37
C ARG A 146 -16.65 7.04 0.30
N ARG A 147 -17.74 6.96 -0.48
CA ARG A 147 -18.53 5.74 -0.64
C ARG A 147 -17.68 4.59 -1.18
N ARG A 148 -16.86 4.84 -2.21
CA ARG A 148 -15.95 3.83 -2.79
C ARG A 148 -14.90 3.38 -1.78
N MET A 149 -14.29 4.31 -1.05
CA MET A 149 -13.32 4.00 -0.01
C MET A 149 -13.93 3.13 1.10
N VAL A 150 -15.16 3.45 1.55
CA VAL A 150 -15.90 2.63 2.52
C VAL A 150 -16.09 1.21 1.98
N GLN A 151 -16.49 1.06 0.71
CA GLN A 151 -16.69 -0.26 0.12
C GLN A 151 -15.37 -1.08 0.09
N ILE A 152 -14.26 -0.45 -0.29
CA ILE A 152 -12.94 -1.13 -0.26
C ILE A 152 -12.60 -1.60 1.15
N LEU A 153 -12.83 -0.76 2.17
CA LEU A 153 -12.57 -1.13 3.56
C LEU A 153 -13.50 -2.25 4.04
N VAL A 154 -14.79 -2.21 3.69
CA VAL A 154 -15.75 -3.29 4.00
C VAL A 154 -15.29 -4.62 3.40
N ASP A 155 -14.95 -4.61 2.11
CA ASP A 155 -14.52 -5.81 1.39
C ASP A 155 -13.20 -6.38 1.94
N ALA A 156 -12.28 -5.50 2.33
CA ALA A 156 -10.98 -5.88 2.83
C ALA A 156 -10.99 -6.36 4.30
N THR A 157 -11.85 -5.76 5.13
CA THR A 157 -11.84 -6.00 6.59
C THR A 157 -12.93 -6.95 7.07
N GLY A 158 -13.98 -7.14 6.29
CA GLY A 158 -15.18 -7.86 6.70
C GLY A 158 -16.06 -7.13 7.73
N GLN A 159 -15.75 -5.86 8.03
CA GLN A 159 -16.57 -5.04 8.91
C GLN A 159 -17.85 -4.58 8.19
N SER A 160 -18.91 -4.26 8.96
CA SER A 160 -20.12 -3.68 8.35
C SER A 160 -19.88 -2.25 7.86
N ALA A 161 -20.63 -1.83 6.85
CA ALA A 161 -20.54 -0.47 6.31
C ALA A 161 -20.84 0.58 7.38
N GLU A 162 -21.83 0.33 8.25
CA GLU A 162 -22.21 1.23 9.35
C GLU A 162 -21.03 1.42 10.31
N ARG A 163 -20.32 0.34 10.65
CA ARG A 163 -19.15 0.40 11.53
C ARG A 163 -18.03 1.18 10.88
N VAL A 164 -17.69 0.86 9.63
CA VAL A 164 -16.62 1.58 8.90
C VAL A 164 -16.94 3.06 8.81
N ILE A 165 -18.20 3.45 8.47
CA ILE A 165 -18.63 4.84 8.37
C ILE A 165 -18.51 5.57 9.72
N ALA A 166 -18.86 4.91 10.83
CA ALA A 166 -18.74 5.49 12.16
C ALA A 166 -17.27 5.69 12.57
N ASP A 167 -16.43 4.68 12.30
CA ASP A 167 -15.01 4.70 12.71
C ASP A 167 -14.20 5.72 11.90
N ILE A 168 -14.49 5.91 10.60
CA ILE A 168 -13.76 6.89 9.78
C ILE A 168 -14.27 8.33 9.94
N ASP A 169 -15.30 8.59 10.72
CA ASP A 169 -15.83 9.97 10.91
C ASP A 169 -14.76 10.90 11.49
N ARG A 170 -13.87 10.35 12.32
CA ARG A 170 -12.67 10.99 12.86
C ARG A 170 -11.48 10.06 12.69
N ASP A 171 -10.30 10.54 13.09
CA ASP A 171 -9.09 9.71 13.07
C ASP A 171 -9.27 8.47 13.96
N TYR A 172 -9.34 7.32 13.31
CA TYR A 172 -9.38 6.02 13.99
C TYR A 172 -8.03 5.35 13.85
N ILE A 173 -7.30 5.26 14.97
CA ILE A 173 -5.93 4.76 15.00
C ILE A 173 -5.88 3.41 15.70
N VAL A 174 -5.37 2.40 15.00
CA VAL A 174 -5.15 1.05 15.53
C VAL A 174 -3.69 0.64 15.43
N ARG A 175 -3.27 -0.25 16.32
CA ARG A 175 -1.91 -0.79 16.37
C ARG A 175 -1.95 -2.26 16.75
N GLY A 176 -0.92 -3.00 16.32
CA GLY A 176 -0.74 -4.38 16.75
C GLY A 176 -2.00 -5.23 16.54
N ASP A 177 -2.38 -5.97 17.57
CA ASP A 177 -3.51 -6.90 17.54
C ASP A 177 -4.84 -6.22 17.20
N GLN A 178 -5.04 -4.95 17.56
CA GLN A 178 -6.24 -4.20 17.18
C GLN A 178 -6.39 -4.06 15.66
N ALA A 179 -5.28 -3.92 14.92
CA ALA A 179 -5.30 -3.84 13.46
C ALA A 179 -5.63 -5.20 12.82
N VAL A 180 -5.21 -6.30 13.45
CA VAL A 180 -5.58 -7.67 13.06
C VAL A 180 -7.06 -7.93 13.36
N GLU A 181 -7.53 -7.62 14.57
CA GLU A 181 -8.93 -7.81 14.99
C GLU A 181 -9.90 -6.99 14.13
N TYR A 182 -9.49 -5.81 13.68
CA TYR A 182 -10.29 -4.99 12.77
C TYR A 182 -10.31 -5.56 11.36
N GLY A 183 -9.29 -6.33 10.96
CA GLY A 183 -9.13 -6.90 9.64
C GLY A 183 -8.35 -6.02 8.65
N LEU A 184 -7.67 -4.98 9.13
CA LEU A 184 -6.81 -4.11 8.29
C LEU A 184 -5.52 -4.80 7.88
N ILE A 185 -5.05 -5.75 8.69
CA ILE A 185 -3.89 -6.61 8.42
C ILE A 185 -4.20 -8.05 8.86
N ASP A 186 -3.40 -9.00 8.42
CA ASP A 186 -3.54 -10.41 8.80
C ASP A 186 -2.54 -10.80 9.89
N HIS A 187 -1.33 -10.21 9.88
CA HIS A 187 -0.25 -10.62 10.78
C HIS A 187 0.59 -9.44 11.26
N ILE A 188 1.05 -9.54 12.51
CA ILE A 188 2.16 -8.71 13.01
C ILE A 188 3.43 -9.53 12.84
N ILE A 189 4.44 -8.99 12.16
CA ILE A 189 5.67 -9.72 11.88
C ILE A 189 6.76 -9.27 12.85
N ASP A 190 7.28 -10.19 13.66
CA ASP A 190 8.53 -10.03 14.38
C ASP A 190 9.72 -10.62 13.59
N ARG A 191 10.92 -10.42 14.12
CA ARG A 191 12.18 -10.88 13.49
C ARG A 191 12.22 -12.38 13.22
N ARG A 192 11.49 -13.22 13.96
CA ARG A 192 11.48 -14.68 13.80
C ARG A 192 10.58 -15.10 12.65
N GLN A 193 9.43 -14.47 12.53
CA GLN A 193 8.48 -14.75 11.46
C GLN A 193 8.99 -14.31 10.08
N LEU A 194 9.75 -13.20 10.01
CA LEU A 194 10.44 -12.80 8.76
C LEU A 194 11.42 -13.85 8.26
N ALA A 195 12.14 -14.56 9.15
CA ALA A 195 13.06 -15.62 8.75
C ALA A 195 12.33 -16.81 8.13
N ASP A 196 11.12 -17.10 8.56
CA ASP A 196 10.30 -18.19 8.03
C ASP A 196 9.62 -17.81 6.70
N LEU A 197 9.22 -16.55 6.52
CA LEU A 197 8.67 -16.02 5.26
C LEU A 197 9.78 -15.84 4.19
N ALA A 198 11.00 -15.52 4.58
CA ALA A 198 12.13 -15.34 3.66
C ALA A 198 12.80 -16.66 3.23
N ARG A 199 12.51 -17.80 3.87
CA ARG A 199 13.10 -19.10 3.53
C ARG A 199 12.82 -19.59 2.12
N PRO A 200 11.65 -19.37 1.49
CA PRO A 200 11.43 -19.70 0.08
C PRO A 200 12.33 -18.91 -0.86
N LEU A 201 12.48 -17.59 -0.63
CA LEU A 201 13.28 -16.68 -1.47
C LEU A 201 14.80 -16.99 -1.43
N ALA A 202 15.31 -17.42 -0.29
CA ALA A 202 16.73 -17.79 -0.15
C ALA A 202 17.10 -19.11 -0.86
N ARG A 203 16.14 -19.99 -1.14
CA ARG A 203 16.36 -21.25 -1.86
C ARG A 203 16.41 -21.08 -3.37
N GLU A 204 15.68 -20.10 -3.92
CA GLU A 204 15.68 -19.83 -5.37
C GLU A 204 16.93 -19.05 -5.84
N LEU A 205 17.60 -18.33 -4.93
CA LEU A 205 18.82 -17.57 -5.21
C LEU A 205 20.11 -18.40 -5.07
N ALA A 206 20.00 -19.66 -4.66
CA ALA A 206 21.16 -20.56 -4.44
C ALA A 206 21.37 -21.60 -5.55
N VAL A 207 20.72 -21.45 -6.72
CA VAL A 207 20.89 -22.31 -7.91
C VAL A 207 21.56 -21.58 -9.05
#